data_026a5c79346bd4670868dbe9eeb6cff2
#
_entry.id   026a5c79346bd4670868dbe9eeb6cff2
#
_cell.length_a   1.000
_cell.length_b   1.000
_cell.length_c   1.000
_cell.angle_alpha   90.00
_cell.angle_beta   90.00
_cell.angle_gamma   90.00
#
_symmetry.space_group_name_H-M   'P 1'
#
loop_
_entity.id
_entity.type
_entity.pdbx_description
1 polymer ?
#
loop_
_entity_poly.entity_id
_entity_poly.type
_entity_poly.pdbx_seq_one_letter_code
_entity_poly.pdbx_strand_id
1 'polypeptide(L)'
;RSLGPLFGTIGGIGTWLALVFKSAFALLGMGAYIAIFIDLPILPVAIGLTIAFGFTNIVGAKESGLMQKILVSVLIVILLFFIVQGVFYLFRIDFFDVLREEFDPFFQYGPRGFFATIGLVFVSYAGLTKVASVSEEVQNPDRNIPLGMALSLATATFIYVVGVFVMVMSLDPDEFQADLTPVATAGQAFMEWLPGSTGVILIVIAATAAFASTANAGIMSVARYPVAMAR
;
A
#
# COMPACT_ATOMS: atom_id res chain seq x y z
N ARG A 1 -23.96 16.02 7.15
CA ARG A 1 -25.12 16.96 7.29
C ARG A 1 -26.32 16.53 6.43
N SER A 2 -26.13 15.96 5.24
CA SER A 2 -27.22 15.55 4.34
C SER A 2 -28.06 14.35 4.83
N LEU A 3 -27.47 13.45 5.62
CA LEU A 3 -28.12 12.20 6.11
C LEU A 3 -28.51 12.26 7.60
N GLY A 4 -28.40 13.42 8.22
CA GLY A 4 -28.71 13.63 9.64
C GLY A 4 -27.54 13.31 10.59
N PRO A 5 -27.65 13.72 11.89
CA PRO A 5 -26.54 13.64 12.83
C PRO A 5 -26.13 12.19 13.17
N LEU A 6 -27.07 11.23 13.22
CA LEU A 6 -26.78 9.86 13.53
C LEU A 6 -25.85 9.19 12.49
N PHE A 7 -26.25 9.26 11.21
CA PHE A 7 -25.45 8.69 10.13
C PHE A 7 -24.13 9.43 9.93
N GLY A 8 -24.12 10.74 10.14
CA GLY A 8 -22.89 11.54 10.14
C GLY A 8 -21.90 11.11 11.21
N THR A 9 -22.36 10.84 12.43
CA THR A 9 -21.51 10.39 13.54
C THR A 9 -20.99 8.97 13.31
N ILE A 10 -21.86 8.04 12.89
CA ILE A 10 -21.45 6.66 12.59
C ILE A 10 -20.42 6.64 11.46
N GLY A 11 -20.68 7.36 10.37
CA GLY A 11 -19.74 7.46 9.25
C GLY A 11 -18.43 8.14 9.63
N GLY A 12 -18.48 9.18 10.46
CA GLY A 12 -17.30 9.87 10.97
C GLY A 12 -16.41 8.99 11.83
N ILE A 13 -16.98 8.32 12.83
CA ILE A 13 -16.24 7.40 13.71
C ILE A 13 -15.69 6.23 12.90
N GLY A 14 -16.49 5.63 12.01
CA GLY A 14 -16.05 4.54 11.15
C GLY A 14 -14.87 4.92 10.27
N THR A 15 -14.90 6.10 9.65
CA THR A 15 -13.79 6.61 8.84
C THR A 15 -12.55 6.88 9.69
N TRP A 16 -12.71 7.46 10.86
CA TRP A 16 -11.59 7.69 11.78
C TRP A 16 -10.92 6.38 12.21
N LEU A 17 -11.69 5.39 12.62
CA LEU A 17 -11.16 4.05 12.95
C LEU A 17 -10.46 3.40 11.77
N ALA A 18 -11.04 3.48 10.56
CA ALA A 18 -10.40 2.95 9.35
C ALA A 18 -9.03 3.60 9.08
N LEU A 19 -8.89 4.91 9.32
CA LEU A 19 -7.61 5.62 9.20
C LEU A 19 -6.60 5.19 10.29
N VAL A 20 -7.06 4.97 11.53
CA VAL A 20 -6.21 4.46 12.63
C VAL A 20 -5.66 3.08 12.26
N PHE A 21 -6.53 2.13 11.90
CA PHE A 21 -6.12 0.78 11.52
C PHE A 21 -5.19 0.78 10.30
N LYS A 22 -5.51 1.56 9.28
CA LYS A 22 -4.65 1.68 8.09
C LYS A 22 -3.23 2.15 8.45
N SER A 23 -3.11 3.11 9.36
CA SER A 23 -1.81 3.60 9.83
C SER A 23 -1.06 2.54 10.64
N ALA A 24 -1.75 1.81 11.51
CA ALA A 24 -1.20 0.71 12.28
C ALA A 24 -0.69 -0.42 11.36
N PHE A 25 -1.47 -0.82 10.36
CA PHE A 25 -1.04 -1.82 9.37
C PHE A 25 0.18 -1.37 8.57
N ALA A 26 0.25 -0.09 8.19
CA ALA A 26 1.43 0.44 7.50
C ALA A 26 2.70 0.33 8.36
N LEU A 27 2.61 0.60 9.67
CA LEU A 27 3.75 0.50 10.60
C LEU A 27 4.15 -0.95 10.87
N LEU A 28 3.19 -1.86 10.98
CA LEU A 28 3.44 -3.30 11.09
C LEU A 28 4.10 -3.84 9.80
N GLY A 29 3.59 -3.47 8.63
CA GLY A 29 4.18 -3.84 7.35
C GLY A 29 5.62 -3.32 7.21
N MET A 30 5.88 -2.06 7.60
CA MET A 30 7.24 -1.52 7.63
C MET A 30 8.15 -2.34 8.55
N GLY A 31 7.65 -2.74 9.72
CA GLY A 31 8.38 -3.62 10.64
C GLY A 31 8.71 -4.98 10.04
N ALA A 32 7.78 -5.59 9.30
CA ALA A 32 8.00 -6.87 8.62
C ALA A 32 9.10 -6.78 7.55
N TYR A 33 9.12 -5.72 6.74
CA TYR A 33 10.19 -5.52 5.74
C TYR A 33 11.55 -5.20 6.38
N ILE A 34 11.60 -4.49 7.50
CA ILE A 34 12.84 -4.26 8.26
C ILE A 34 13.35 -5.58 8.85
N ALA A 35 12.45 -6.46 9.29
CA ALA A 35 12.80 -7.76 9.85
C ALA A 35 13.52 -8.70 8.86
N ILE A 36 13.44 -8.46 7.55
CA ILE A 36 14.22 -9.21 6.54
C ILE A 36 15.73 -9.08 6.78
N PHE A 37 16.19 -7.94 7.27
CA PHE A 37 17.64 -7.67 7.50
C PHE A 37 18.05 -7.70 8.95
N ILE A 38 17.12 -7.47 9.86
CA ILE A 38 17.40 -7.34 11.30
C ILE A 38 16.40 -8.23 12.02
N ASP A 39 16.88 -9.26 12.69
CA ASP A 39 16.04 -10.19 13.46
C ASP A 39 15.49 -9.52 14.73
N LEU A 40 14.55 -8.61 14.51
CA LEU A 40 13.82 -7.89 15.56
C LEU A 40 12.33 -8.25 15.51
N PRO A 41 11.68 -8.38 16.68
CA PRO A 41 10.24 -8.63 16.70
C PRO A 41 9.47 -7.43 16.11
N ILE A 42 8.55 -7.72 15.19
CA ILE A 42 7.81 -6.73 14.40
C ILE A 42 7.07 -5.72 15.28
N LEU A 43 6.44 -6.18 16.35
CA LEU A 43 5.58 -5.33 17.20
C LEU A 43 6.35 -4.21 17.92
N PRO A 44 7.47 -4.46 18.62
CA PRO A 44 8.29 -3.39 19.21
C PRO A 44 8.82 -2.40 18.18
N VAL A 45 9.22 -2.88 16.99
CA VAL A 45 9.67 -2.02 15.89
C VAL A 45 8.53 -1.10 15.44
N ALA A 46 7.33 -1.64 15.23
CA ALA A 46 6.15 -0.85 14.85
C ALA A 46 5.77 0.20 15.90
N ILE A 47 5.87 -0.13 17.20
CA ILE A 47 5.66 0.83 18.30
C ILE A 47 6.70 1.95 18.27
N GLY A 48 7.97 1.61 18.12
CA GLY A 48 9.06 2.58 18.00
C GLY A 48 8.85 3.52 16.81
N LEU A 49 8.49 3.00 15.66
CA LEU A 49 8.15 3.77 14.46
C LEU A 49 6.93 4.67 14.69
N THR A 50 5.91 4.20 15.41
CA THR A 50 4.73 5.00 15.76
C THR A 50 5.13 6.23 16.57
N ILE A 51 5.99 6.06 17.57
CA ILE A 51 6.50 7.16 18.41
C ILE A 51 7.33 8.12 17.55
N ALA A 52 8.22 7.61 16.71
CA ALA A 52 9.07 8.42 15.84
C ALA A 52 8.26 9.26 14.86
N PHE A 53 7.30 8.66 14.15
CA PHE A 53 6.42 9.38 13.22
C PHE A 53 5.47 10.34 13.95
N GLY A 54 4.99 9.98 15.15
CA GLY A 54 4.21 10.88 16.00
C GLY A 54 5.00 12.13 16.37
N PHE A 55 6.24 11.96 16.79
CA PHE A 55 7.13 13.06 17.13
C PHE A 55 7.46 13.96 15.94
N THR A 56 7.78 13.38 14.78
CA THR A 56 8.03 14.15 13.54
C THR A 56 6.81 14.95 13.10
N ASN A 57 5.60 14.42 13.28
CA ASN A 57 4.36 15.14 12.99
C ASN A 57 4.10 16.31 13.95
N ILE A 58 4.56 16.23 15.21
CA ILE A 58 4.44 17.34 16.18
C ILE A 58 5.42 18.46 15.83
N VAL A 59 6.66 18.11 15.44
CA VAL A 59 7.77 19.08 15.23
C VAL A 59 7.72 19.74 13.84
N GLY A 60 7.26 19.03 12.80
CA GLY A 60 7.49 19.48 11.42
C GLY A 60 6.40 19.20 10.39
N ALA A 61 5.17 19.71 10.60
CA ALA A 61 4.09 19.52 9.63
C ALA A 61 4.30 20.21 8.26
N LYS A 62 5.24 21.13 8.10
CA LYS A 62 5.42 21.93 6.87
C LYS A 62 6.30 21.30 5.80
N GLU A 63 7.21 20.37 6.15
CA GLU A 63 8.12 19.72 5.17
C GLU A 63 7.52 18.49 4.49
N SER A 64 6.29 18.14 4.83
CA SER A 64 5.59 16.91 4.43
C SER A 64 5.42 16.75 2.91
N GLY A 65 5.21 17.83 2.15
CA GLY A 65 4.84 17.73 0.74
C GLY A 65 5.98 17.29 -0.20
N LEU A 66 7.20 17.80 0.01
CA LEU A 66 8.36 17.40 -0.80
C LEU A 66 8.82 16.00 -0.46
N MET A 67 8.91 15.68 0.83
CA MET A 67 9.23 14.33 1.29
C MET A 67 8.26 13.30 0.74
N GLN A 68 6.95 13.59 0.77
CA GLN A 68 5.91 12.74 0.21
C GLN A 68 6.10 12.50 -1.29
N LYS A 69 6.44 13.55 -2.07
CA LYS A 69 6.72 13.41 -3.50
C LYS A 69 7.91 12.51 -3.76
N ILE A 70 8.99 12.67 -3.00
CA ILE A 70 10.20 11.84 -3.14
C ILE A 70 9.89 10.38 -2.81
N LEU A 71 9.24 10.11 -1.66
CA LEU A 71 8.88 8.75 -1.25
C LEU A 71 7.99 8.04 -2.28
N VAL A 72 6.97 8.72 -2.78
CA VAL A 72 6.05 8.15 -3.79
C VAL A 72 6.76 7.98 -5.14
N SER A 73 7.63 8.89 -5.54
CA SER A 73 8.39 8.74 -6.79
C SER A 73 9.34 7.54 -6.73
N VAL A 74 10.08 7.39 -5.64
CA VAL A 74 10.96 6.22 -5.42
C VAL A 74 10.15 4.93 -5.44
N LEU A 75 9.03 4.88 -4.73
CA LEU A 75 8.12 3.74 -4.72
C LEU A 75 7.67 3.35 -6.14
N ILE A 76 7.15 4.32 -6.91
CA ILE A 76 6.61 4.04 -8.25
C ILE A 76 7.72 3.54 -9.18
N VAL A 77 8.90 4.16 -9.15
CA VAL A 77 10.04 3.75 -9.99
C VAL A 77 10.46 2.31 -9.69
N ILE A 78 10.59 1.95 -8.41
CA ILE A 78 10.99 0.59 -8.02
C ILE A 78 9.88 -0.42 -8.31
N LEU A 79 8.60 -0.09 -8.08
CA LEU A 79 7.49 -1.00 -8.42
C LEU A 79 7.34 -1.20 -9.94
N LEU A 80 7.55 -0.17 -10.74
CA LEU A 80 7.58 -0.33 -12.21
C LEU A 80 8.76 -1.20 -12.64
N PHE A 81 9.93 -1.02 -12.03
CA PHE A 81 11.07 -1.89 -12.27
C PHE A 81 10.76 -3.34 -11.88
N PHE A 82 10.16 -3.58 -10.72
CA PHE A 82 9.70 -4.88 -10.28
C PHE A 82 8.74 -5.52 -11.30
N ILE A 83 7.72 -4.77 -11.75
CA ILE A 83 6.75 -5.25 -12.75
C ILE A 83 7.44 -5.62 -14.06
N VAL A 84 8.36 -4.78 -14.54
CA VAL A 84 9.10 -5.05 -15.78
C VAL A 84 9.93 -6.33 -15.65
N GLN A 85 10.65 -6.51 -14.54
CA GLN A 85 11.41 -7.73 -14.30
C GLN A 85 10.51 -8.97 -14.20
N GLY A 86 9.40 -8.86 -13.48
CA GLY A 86 8.44 -9.95 -13.36
C GLY A 86 7.80 -10.33 -14.70
N VAL A 87 7.43 -9.35 -15.54
CA VAL A 87 6.92 -9.63 -16.90
C VAL A 87 8.01 -10.31 -17.75
N PHE A 88 9.28 -9.89 -17.67
CA PHE A 88 10.36 -10.61 -18.36
C PHE A 88 10.55 -12.04 -17.84
N TYR A 89 10.35 -12.27 -16.54
CA TYR A 89 10.39 -13.61 -15.95
C TYR A 89 9.29 -14.50 -16.53
N LEU A 90 8.07 -14.00 -16.73
CA LEU A 90 6.96 -14.75 -17.33
C LEU A 90 7.25 -15.23 -18.76
N PHE A 91 8.13 -14.57 -19.51
CA PHE A 91 8.59 -15.07 -20.82
C PHE A 91 9.61 -16.20 -20.75
N ARG A 92 10.15 -16.50 -19.57
CA ARG A 92 11.16 -17.56 -19.34
C ARG A 92 10.57 -18.84 -18.77
N ILE A 93 9.36 -18.78 -18.22
CA ILE A 93 8.62 -19.95 -17.70
C ILE A 93 7.64 -20.47 -18.75
N ASP A 94 7.16 -21.68 -18.56
CA ASP A 94 6.07 -22.26 -19.35
C ASP A 94 4.74 -21.61 -18.97
N PHE A 95 4.58 -20.35 -19.44
CA PHE A 95 3.51 -19.43 -19.05
C PHE A 95 2.11 -20.07 -19.06
N PHE A 96 1.78 -20.83 -20.10
CA PHE A 96 0.43 -21.42 -20.22
C PHE A 96 0.19 -22.55 -19.24
N ASP A 97 1.21 -23.32 -18.90
CA ASP A 97 1.09 -24.43 -17.96
C ASP A 97 0.94 -23.89 -16.53
N VAL A 98 1.78 -22.94 -16.13
CA VAL A 98 1.68 -22.25 -14.84
C VAL A 98 0.36 -21.49 -14.72
N LEU A 99 -0.07 -20.77 -15.77
CA LEU A 99 -1.35 -20.08 -15.77
C LEU A 99 -2.52 -21.03 -15.53
N ARG A 100 -2.48 -22.21 -16.14
CA ARG A 100 -3.53 -23.21 -15.97
C ARG A 100 -3.51 -23.81 -14.56
N GLU A 101 -2.34 -24.10 -14.03
CA GLU A 101 -2.18 -24.63 -12.67
C GLU A 101 -2.67 -23.65 -11.60
N GLU A 102 -2.29 -22.38 -11.69
CA GLU A 102 -2.62 -21.35 -10.69
C GLU A 102 -4.08 -20.86 -10.77
N PHE A 103 -4.69 -20.87 -11.98
CA PHE A 103 -6.03 -20.30 -12.19
C PHE A 103 -7.12 -21.34 -12.47
N ASP A 104 -6.86 -22.65 -12.39
CA ASP A 104 -7.88 -23.67 -12.56
C ASP A 104 -8.08 -24.50 -11.27
N PRO A 105 -9.21 -24.37 -10.55
CA PRO A 105 -10.41 -23.58 -10.90
C PRO A 105 -10.30 -22.08 -10.51
N PHE A 106 -10.64 -21.18 -11.40
CA PHE A 106 -10.58 -19.73 -11.18
C PHE A 106 -11.33 -19.24 -9.92
N PHE A 107 -12.39 -19.92 -9.54
CA PHE A 107 -13.18 -19.63 -8.34
C PHE A 107 -12.95 -20.70 -7.24
N GLN A 108 -11.72 -20.89 -6.78
CA GLN A 108 -11.37 -21.89 -5.76
C GLN A 108 -12.25 -21.79 -4.49
N TYR A 109 -12.54 -20.58 -4.04
CA TYR A 109 -13.35 -20.32 -2.84
C TYR A 109 -14.80 -19.97 -3.17
N GLY A 110 -15.24 -20.20 -4.40
CA GLY A 110 -16.61 -19.92 -4.87
C GLY A 110 -17.02 -18.45 -4.79
N PRO A 111 -18.32 -18.13 -4.99
CA PRO A 111 -18.82 -16.75 -5.00
C PRO A 111 -18.55 -15.99 -3.69
N ARG A 112 -18.58 -16.68 -2.54
CA ARG A 112 -18.32 -16.07 -1.24
C ARG A 112 -16.91 -15.55 -1.11
N GLY A 113 -15.92 -16.33 -1.57
CA GLY A 113 -14.52 -15.92 -1.61
C GLY A 113 -14.32 -14.72 -2.53
N PHE A 114 -14.95 -14.73 -3.71
CA PHE A 114 -14.91 -13.63 -4.67
C PHE A 114 -15.41 -12.30 -4.06
N PHE A 115 -16.59 -12.30 -3.43
CA PHE A 115 -17.11 -11.09 -2.78
C PHE A 115 -16.28 -10.63 -1.58
N ALA A 116 -15.70 -11.56 -0.82
CA ALA A 116 -14.77 -11.21 0.26
C ALA A 116 -13.51 -10.52 -0.27
N THR A 117 -12.96 -11.01 -1.38
CA THR A 117 -11.80 -10.41 -2.06
C THR A 117 -12.11 -9.01 -2.58
N ILE A 118 -13.30 -8.77 -3.17
CA ILE A 118 -13.73 -7.43 -3.57
C ILE A 118 -13.69 -6.47 -2.38
N GLY A 119 -14.17 -6.90 -1.20
CA GLY A 119 -14.12 -6.09 0.03
C GLY A 119 -12.69 -5.75 0.46
N LEU A 120 -11.77 -6.72 0.41
CA LEU A 120 -10.36 -6.52 0.74
C LEU A 120 -9.67 -5.57 -0.24
N VAL A 121 -9.89 -5.77 -1.54
CA VAL A 121 -9.33 -4.91 -2.59
C VAL A 121 -9.86 -3.47 -2.46
N PHE A 122 -11.14 -3.28 -2.12
CA PHE A 122 -11.71 -1.95 -1.90
C PHE A 122 -10.96 -1.17 -0.80
N VAL A 123 -10.55 -1.85 0.28
CA VAL A 123 -9.78 -1.21 1.37
C VAL A 123 -8.43 -0.68 0.87
N SER A 124 -7.81 -1.35 -0.12
CA SER A 124 -6.55 -0.90 -0.71
C SER A 124 -6.67 0.47 -1.40
N TYR A 125 -7.86 0.80 -1.94
CA TYR A 125 -8.16 2.08 -2.59
C TYR A 125 -8.70 3.16 -1.63
N ALA A 126 -8.85 2.89 -0.35
CA ALA A 126 -9.45 3.83 0.63
C ALA A 126 -8.66 5.14 0.84
N GLY A 127 -7.51 5.32 0.16
CA GLY A 127 -6.72 6.55 0.19
C GLY A 127 -7.27 7.69 -0.68
N LEU A 128 -8.07 7.38 -1.70
CA LEU A 128 -8.56 8.38 -2.68
C LEU A 128 -9.43 9.47 -2.05
N THR A 129 -10.20 9.13 -1.01
CA THR A 129 -11.06 10.10 -0.31
C THR A 129 -10.30 11.15 0.49
N LYS A 130 -9.00 10.93 0.78
CA LYS A 130 -8.15 11.91 1.50
C LYS A 130 -7.91 13.20 0.71
N VAL A 131 -8.07 13.17 -0.62
CA VAL A 131 -7.92 14.37 -1.47
C VAL A 131 -8.88 15.49 -1.04
N ALA A 132 -10.06 15.12 -0.54
CA ALA A 132 -11.03 16.10 -0.03
C ALA A 132 -10.49 16.92 1.16
N SER A 133 -9.59 16.39 1.97
CA SER A 133 -9.01 17.08 3.13
C SER A 133 -7.93 18.11 2.79
N VAL A 134 -7.39 18.06 1.56
CA VAL A 134 -6.35 18.98 1.06
C VAL A 134 -6.83 19.82 -0.12
N SER A 135 -8.13 19.78 -0.42
CA SER A 135 -8.72 20.46 -1.57
C SER A 135 -8.51 21.99 -1.55
N GLU A 136 -8.44 22.58 -0.35
CA GLU A 136 -8.21 24.02 -0.17
C GLU A 136 -6.77 24.46 -0.55
N GLU A 137 -5.81 23.53 -0.56
CA GLU A 137 -4.39 23.79 -0.89
C GLU A 137 -4.09 23.57 -2.37
N VAL A 138 -5.05 23.03 -3.15
CA VAL A 138 -4.85 22.66 -4.56
C VAL A 138 -5.10 23.85 -5.47
N GLN A 139 -4.15 24.14 -6.34
CA GLN A 139 -4.34 25.12 -7.42
C GLN A 139 -5.30 24.57 -8.47
N ASN A 140 -6.28 25.37 -8.93
CA ASN A 140 -7.30 24.98 -9.89
C ASN A 140 -8.02 23.67 -9.48
N PRO A 141 -8.66 23.62 -8.30
CA PRO A 141 -9.19 22.39 -7.70
C PRO A 141 -10.18 21.66 -8.60
N ASP A 142 -11.06 22.40 -9.30
CA ASP A 142 -12.11 21.83 -10.18
C ASP A 142 -11.54 20.94 -11.31
N ARG A 143 -10.33 21.20 -11.75
CA ARG A 143 -9.64 20.42 -12.78
C ARG A 143 -8.64 19.43 -12.19
N ASN A 144 -7.81 19.90 -11.26
CA ASN A 144 -6.66 19.13 -10.79
C ASN A 144 -7.05 18.01 -9.82
N ILE A 145 -8.13 18.19 -9.04
CA ILE A 145 -8.61 17.14 -8.14
C ILE A 145 -9.17 15.94 -8.91
N PRO A 146 -10.16 16.10 -9.83
CA PRO A 146 -10.67 14.96 -10.58
C PRO A 146 -9.60 14.27 -11.44
N LEU A 147 -8.73 15.05 -12.08
CA LEU A 147 -7.64 14.50 -12.90
C LEU A 147 -6.63 13.72 -12.05
N GLY A 148 -6.23 14.28 -10.91
CA GLY A 148 -5.31 13.62 -9.98
C GLY A 148 -5.90 12.33 -9.41
N MET A 149 -7.19 12.32 -9.06
CA MET A 149 -7.90 11.12 -8.60
C MET A 149 -7.96 10.04 -9.70
N ALA A 150 -8.32 10.42 -10.91
CA ALA A 150 -8.41 9.47 -12.04
C ALA A 150 -7.02 8.88 -12.39
N LEU A 151 -5.99 9.71 -12.47
CA LEU A 151 -4.63 9.26 -12.76
C LEU A 151 -4.06 8.38 -11.64
N SER A 152 -4.27 8.75 -10.37
CA SER A 152 -3.80 7.92 -9.25
C SER A 152 -4.54 6.59 -9.17
N LEU A 153 -5.86 6.57 -9.44
CA LEU A 153 -6.63 5.33 -9.53
C LEU A 153 -6.13 4.44 -10.65
N ALA A 154 -5.93 4.99 -11.85
CA ALA A 154 -5.43 4.23 -13.01
C ALA A 154 -4.03 3.64 -12.75
N THR A 155 -3.12 4.45 -12.18
CA THR A 155 -1.76 4.01 -11.84
C THR A 155 -1.77 2.92 -10.77
N ALA A 156 -2.54 3.11 -9.69
CA ALA A 156 -2.66 2.12 -8.63
C ALA A 156 -3.28 0.82 -9.14
N THR A 157 -4.34 0.90 -9.94
CA THR A 157 -4.99 -0.28 -10.53
C THR A 157 -4.02 -1.04 -11.43
N PHE A 158 -3.27 -0.35 -12.28
CA PHE A 158 -2.27 -0.98 -13.13
C PHE A 158 -1.21 -1.73 -12.30
N ILE A 159 -0.63 -1.06 -11.29
CA ILE A 159 0.40 -1.64 -10.44
C ILE A 159 -0.16 -2.84 -9.64
N TYR A 160 -1.37 -2.74 -9.11
CA TYR A 160 -1.97 -3.83 -8.34
C TYR A 160 -2.29 -5.03 -9.23
N VAL A 161 -2.94 -4.81 -10.36
CA VAL A 161 -3.34 -5.93 -11.25
C VAL A 161 -2.11 -6.64 -11.80
N VAL A 162 -1.16 -5.91 -12.37
CA VAL A 162 0.03 -6.53 -12.98
C VAL A 162 0.97 -7.04 -11.91
N GLY A 163 1.18 -6.30 -10.82
CA GLY A 163 2.07 -6.72 -9.73
C GLY A 163 1.58 -7.99 -9.02
N VAL A 164 0.28 -8.06 -8.67
CA VAL A 164 -0.29 -9.27 -8.06
C VAL A 164 -0.27 -10.44 -9.04
N PHE A 165 -0.60 -10.21 -10.32
CA PHE A 165 -0.54 -11.24 -11.35
C PHE A 165 0.87 -11.85 -11.46
N VAL A 166 1.90 -11.01 -11.52
CA VAL A 166 3.29 -11.46 -11.57
C VAL A 166 3.67 -12.26 -10.32
N MET A 167 3.25 -11.82 -9.13
CA MET A 167 3.52 -12.54 -7.88
C MET A 167 2.84 -13.91 -7.84
N VAL A 168 1.57 -14.00 -8.22
CA VAL A 168 0.82 -15.27 -8.27
C VAL A 168 1.48 -16.25 -9.24
N MET A 169 1.97 -15.78 -10.39
CA MET A 169 2.66 -16.60 -11.37
C MET A 169 4.10 -17.00 -11.00
N SER A 170 4.64 -16.44 -9.91
CA SER A 170 6.05 -16.61 -9.51
C SER A 170 6.24 -17.30 -8.17
N LEU A 171 5.22 -17.38 -7.35
CA LEU A 171 5.28 -17.89 -5.99
C LEU A 171 4.34 -19.07 -5.82
N ASP A 172 4.75 -20.04 -5.00
CA ASP A 172 3.87 -21.11 -4.56
C ASP A 172 2.67 -20.53 -3.78
N PRO A 173 1.42 -20.98 -4.05
CA PRO A 173 0.22 -20.45 -3.40
C PRO A 173 0.24 -20.54 -1.87
N ASP A 174 0.79 -21.60 -1.31
CA ASP A 174 0.84 -21.81 0.14
C ASP A 174 1.85 -20.86 0.80
N GLU A 175 3.01 -20.64 0.16
CA GLU A 175 3.99 -19.66 0.60
C GLU A 175 3.44 -18.24 0.48
N PHE A 176 2.78 -17.92 -0.64
CA PHE A 176 2.21 -16.60 -0.89
C PHE A 176 1.18 -16.20 0.17
N GLN A 177 0.34 -17.13 0.65
CA GLN A 177 -0.69 -16.85 1.67
C GLN A 177 -0.09 -16.61 3.06
N ALA A 178 1.03 -17.23 3.39
CA ALA A 178 1.68 -17.14 4.69
C ALA A 178 2.71 -16.00 4.77
N ASP A 179 3.17 -15.49 3.62
CA ASP A 179 4.24 -14.51 3.54
C ASP A 179 3.75 -13.09 3.86
N LEU A 180 4.42 -12.42 4.80
CA LEU A 180 4.17 -11.01 5.15
C LEU A 180 4.89 -10.02 4.22
N THR A 181 5.79 -10.52 3.36
CA THR A 181 6.64 -9.73 2.47
C THR A 181 6.67 -10.26 1.03
N PRO A 182 5.52 -10.62 0.43
CA PRO A 182 5.46 -11.39 -0.81
C PRO A 182 6.12 -10.68 -2.00
N VAL A 183 6.17 -9.36 -2.01
CA VAL A 183 6.89 -8.59 -3.05
C VAL A 183 8.39 -8.82 -2.98
N ALA A 184 8.95 -8.97 -1.76
CA ALA A 184 10.38 -9.26 -1.59
C ALA A 184 10.71 -10.69 -2.01
N THR A 185 9.88 -11.66 -1.65
CA THR A 185 10.03 -13.07 -2.02
C THR A 185 9.92 -13.25 -3.53
N ALA A 186 8.90 -12.68 -4.17
CA ALA A 186 8.79 -12.68 -5.63
C ALA A 186 9.99 -12.01 -6.31
N GLY A 187 10.47 -10.90 -5.75
CA GLY A 187 11.65 -10.21 -6.27
C GLY A 187 12.91 -11.07 -6.20
N GLN A 188 13.05 -11.93 -5.20
CA GLN A 188 14.16 -12.91 -5.16
C GLN A 188 14.09 -13.86 -6.34
N ALA A 189 12.89 -14.36 -6.70
CA ALA A 189 12.73 -15.33 -7.77
C ALA A 189 13.12 -14.79 -9.15
N PHE A 190 12.82 -13.53 -9.47
CA PHE A 190 13.09 -12.99 -10.82
C PHE A 190 14.15 -11.89 -10.92
N MET A 191 14.74 -11.48 -9.80
CA MET A 191 15.86 -10.53 -9.78
C MET A 191 17.20 -11.19 -9.42
N GLU A 192 17.32 -12.52 -9.54
CA GLU A 192 18.55 -13.29 -9.25
C GLU A 192 19.77 -12.84 -10.07
N TRP A 193 19.54 -12.19 -11.22
CA TRP A 193 20.63 -11.64 -12.05
C TRP A 193 21.32 -10.42 -11.41
N LEU A 194 20.69 -9.78 -10.41
CA LEU A 194 21.31 -8.71 -9.64
C LEU A 194 22.28 -9.31 -8.61
N PRO A 195 23.48 -8.69 -8.44
CA PRO A 195 24.49 -9.24 -7.53
C PRO A 195 24.02 -9.24 -6.06
N GLY A 196 24.15 -10.39 -5.42
CA GLY A 196 23.82 -10.57 -3.99
C GLY A 196 22.34 -10.30 -3.67
N SER A 197 22.06 -9.54 -2.63
CA SER A 197 20.72 -9.18 -2.18
C SER A 197 20.19 -7.85 -2.74
N THR A 198 20.78 -7.32 -3.81
CA THR A 198 20.44 -5.99 -4.35
C THR A 198 18.97 -5.87 -4.73
N GLY A 199 18.37 -6.92 -5.33
CA GLY A 199 16.94 -6.93 -5.67
C GLY A 199 16.05 -6.77 -4.45
N VAL A 200 16.33 -7.53 -3.40
CA VAL A 200 15.60 -7.45 -2.11
C VAL A 200 15.78 -6.08 -1.44
N ILE A 201 16.99 -5.54 -1.45
CA ILE A 201 17.27 -4.20 -0.90
C ILE A 201 16.44 -3.14 -1.60
N LEU A 202 16.36 -3.16 -2.93
CA LEU A 202 15.53 -2.22 -3.70
C LEU A 202 14.05 -2.31 -3.31
N ILE A 203 13.53 -3.53 -3.17
CA ILE A 203 12.14 -3.75 -2.77
C ILE A 203 11.90 -3.27 -1.34
N VAL A 204 12.81 -3.57 -0.40
CA VAL A 204 12.68 -3.11 0.98
C VAL A 204 12.72 -1.58 1.07
N ILE A 205 13.54 -0.90 0.27
CA ILE A 205 13.54 0.57 0.16
C ILE A 205 12.18 1.07 -0.34
N ALA A 206 11.62 0.45 -1.40
CA ALA A 206 10.31 0.83 -1.92
C ALA A 206 9.19 0.61 -0.90
N ALA A 207 9.16 -0.56 -0.27
CA ALA A 207 8.18 -0.90 0.76
C ALA A 207 8.26 0.05 1.96
N THR A 208 9.47 0.31 2.44
CA THR A 208 9.72 1.25 3.55
C THR A 208 9.24 2.66 3.18
N ALA A 209 9.52 3.13 1.96
CA ALA A 209 9.06 4.42 1.47
C ALA A 209 7.52 4.47 1.39
N ALA A 210 6.86 3.41 0.90
CA ALA A 210 5.41 3.30 0.82
C ALA A 210 4.75 3.34 2.19
N PHE A 211 5.25 2.52 3.12
CA PHE A 211 4.72 2.45 4.48
C PHE A 211 4.98 3.72 5.27
N ALA A 212 6.17 4.33 5.15
CA ALA A 212 6.50 5.62 5.77
C ALA A 212 5.56 6.73 5.28
N SER A 213 5.35 6.81 3.97
CA SER A 213 4.41 7.75 3.36
C SER A 213 2.99 7.55 3.90
N THR A 214 2.52 6.30 3.93
CA THR A 214 1.17 5.95 4.40
C THR A 214 1.01 6.22 5.90
N ALA A 215 1.98 5.85 6.72
CA ALA A 215 1.96 6.06 8.17
C ALA A 215 1.97 7.56 8.51
N ASN A 216 2.87 8.33 7.90
CA ASN A 216 2.97 9.77 8.13
C ASN A 216 1.66 10.49 7.77
N ALA A 217 1.14 10.26 6.56
CA ALA A 217 -0.13 10.85 6.12
C ALA A 217 -1.33 10.37 6.97
N GLY A 218 -1.28 9.11 7.43
CA GLY A 218 -2.29 8.51 8.28
C GLY A 218 -2.34 9.16 9.66
N ILE A 219 -1.22 9.23 10.36
CA ILE A 219 -1.11 9.82 11.70
C ILE A 219 -1.59 11.29 11.68
N MET A 220 -1.16 12.07 10.68
CA MET A 220 -1.61 13.45 10.52
C MET A 220 -3.12 13.55 10.30
N SER A 221 -3.71 12.67 9.48
CA SER A 221 -5.15 12.66 9.22
C SER A 221 -5.94 12.25 10.46
N VAL A 222 -5.49 11.20 11.17
CA VAL A 222 -6.13 10.71 12.40
C VAL A 222 -6.15 11.79 13.49
N ALA A 223 -5.07 12.55 13.64
CA ALA A 223 -4.99 13.61 14.64
C ALA A 223 -5.94 14.79 14.36
N ARG A 224 -6.19 15.11 13.09
CA ARG A 224 -7.05 16.25 12.67
C ARG A 224 -8.54 15.88 12.61
N TYR A 225 -8.85 14.60 12.42
CA TYR A 225 -10.22 14.15 12.18
C TYR A 225 -11.19 14.43 13.33
N PRO A 226 -10.86 14.18 14.63
CA PRO A 226 -11.74 14.51 15.76
C PRO A 226 -12.04 16.00 15.86
N VAL A 227 -11.07 16.86 15.55
CA VAL A 227 -11.26 18.32 15.55
C VAL A 227 -12.25 18.76 14.47
N ALA A 228 -12.17 18.13 13.29
CA ALA A 228 -13.11 18.39 12.20
C ALA A 228 -14.53 17.89 12.51
N MET A 229 -14.67 16.82 13.29
CA MET A 229 -15.96 16.29 13.73
C MET A 229 -16.61 17.13 14.84
N ALA A 230 -15.81 17.82 15.65
CA ALA A 230 -16.29 18.65 16.76
C ALA A 230 -16.79 20.04 16.32
N ARG A 231 -16.54 20.45 15.07
CA ARG A 231 -17.04 21.68 14.42
C ARG A 231 -18.30 21.39 13.58
#